data_b0e4a3d12917d26166191f584a7ea4ea
#
_entry.id   b0e4a3d12917d26166191f584a7ea4ea
#
_cell.length_a   1.000
_cell.length_b   1.000
_cell.length_c   1.000
_cell.angle_alpha   90.00
_cell.angle_beta   90.00
_cell.angle_gamma   90.00
#
_symmetry.space_group_name_H-M   'P 1'
#
loop_
_entity.id
_entity.type
_entity.pdbx_description
1 polymer ?
#
loop_
_entity_poly.entity_id
_entity_poly.type
_entity_poly.pdbx_seq_one_letter_code
_entity_poly.pdbx_strand_id
1 'polypeptide(L)'
;MKVGVPKEIKPQEARVGITPAGAFALIQVGHEVYIQKKAGLLSGILDEEYEAVGCILLEDIKAVYAIAEMIIKVKEPIEEEYPLIKENQLLFTYFHFASSEKLTQAMVASGAICLAYETVEHEGRLPLLIPMSEVAGRMATQQGAKYLEKPQGGFGILLGGVTGVKPANVLVIGGGIAGTEAAKMAAGMGANVTIMDNNLERLRALENIMPANVTPVYSTPMAIEKEVQHSHLIIGTVLIPGSKSPKLITKAMLSKMMKGTVLVDVAIDQGGCFETSEPTTHDCPIIIKKDIIHYAVTNMPGAVPNTSTIALTNATLTYATELASKGWKKACQENSALAKGLNIVNNKIVYSKVAEAFNFENISLASILA
;
A
#
# COMPACT_ATOMS: atom_id res chain seq x y z
N MET A 1 26.27 7.65 7.55
CA MET A 1 25.68 6.30 7.49
C MET A 1 25.76 5.77 6.07
N LYS A 2 26.01 4.48 5.92
CA LYS A 2 25.97 3.78 4.63
C LYS A 2 24.57 3.22 4.40
N VAL A 3 23.87 3.77 3.40
CA VAL A 3 22.49 3.41 3.06
C VAL A 3 22.51 2.51 1.84
N GLY A 4 21.92 1.32 1.94
CA GLY A 4 21.84 0.34 0.87
C GLY A 4 20.43 0.21 0.33
N VAL A 5 20.30 0.15 -0.98
CA VAL A 5 19.02 -0.05 -1.68
C VAL A 5 19.17 -1.23 -2.64
N PRO A 6 18.72 -2.42 -2.22
CA PRO A 6 18.74 -3.59 -3.08
C PRO A 6 17.63 -3.50 -4.14
N LYS A 7 17.80 -4.27 -5.21
CA LYS A 7 16.72 -4.56 -6.14
C LYS A 7 15.68 -5.44 -5.45
N GLU A 8 14.40 -5.13 -5.63
CA GLU A 8 13.33 -6.00 -5.17
C GLU A 8 13.32 -7.32 -5.95
N ILE A 9 13.25 -8.42 -5.22
CA ILE A 9 13.25 -9.77 -5.78
C ILE A 9 11.95 -10.52 -5.53
N LYS A 10 11.02 -9.91 -4.79
CA LYS A 10 9.67 -10.46 -4.61
C LYS A 10 8.94 -10.50 -5.95
N PRO A 11 8.27 -11.61 -6.32
CA PRO A 11 7.53 -11.69 -7.58
C PRO A 11 6.56 -10.52 -7.78
N GLN A 12 6.53 -9.97 -9.00
CA GLN A 12 5.68 -8.84 -9.40
C GLN A 12 5.95 -7.53 -8.63
N GLU A 13 7.10 -7.39 -7.96
CA GLU A 13 7.52 -6.13 -7.36
C GLU A 13 8.55 -5.45 -8.27
N ALA A 14 8.18 -4.30 -8.80
CA ALA A 14 8.97 -3.53 -9.76
C ALA A 14 9.39 -2.15 -9.24
N ARG A 15 8.95 -1.79 -8.01
CA ARG A 15 9.33 -0.53 -7.35
C ARG A 15 10.75 -0.61 -6.81
N VAL A 16 11.32 0.53 -6.45
CA VAL A 16 12.59 0.66 -5.76
C VAL A 16 12.45 1.55 -4.52
N GLY A 17 13.24 1.31 -3.47
CA GLY A 17 13.09 1.96 -2.17
C GLY A 17 13.39 3.46 -2.16
N ILE A 18 14.14 3.97 -3.16
CA ILE A 18 14.51 5.40 -3.25
C ILE A 18 14.67 5.83 -4.71
N THR A 19 14.32 7.08 -4.99
CA THR A 19 14.59 7.74 -6.30
C THR A 19 15.98 8.39 -6.31
N PRO A 20 16.55 8.73 -7.50
CA PRO A 20 17.81 9.52 -7.58
C PRO A 20 17.73 10.83 -6.78
N ALA A 21 16.60 11.54 -6.83
CA ALA A 21 16.42 12.77 -6.04
C ALA A 21 16.44 12.51 -4.53
N GLY A 22 15.84 11.41 -4.07
CA GLY A 22 15.91 11.01 -2.67
C GLY A 22 17.32 10.59 -2.25
N ALA A 23 18.03 9.85 -3.09
CA ALA A 23 19.42 9.47 -2.85
C ALA A 23 20.34 10.71 -2.79
N PHE A 24 20.15 11.66 -3.70
CA PHE A 24 20.88 12.93 -3.69
C PHE A 24 20.68 13.69 -2.37
N ALA A 25 19.45 13.76 -1.86
CA ALA A 25 19.17 14.43 -0.59
C ALA A 25 19.93 13.78 0.59
N LEU A 26 20.04 12.45 0.63
CA LEU A 26 20.85 11.75 1.63
C LEU A 26 22.34 12.05 1.48
N ILE A 27 22.85 12.08 0.25
CA ILE A 27 24.26 12.39 -0.05
C ILE A 27 24.60 13.83 0.35
N GLN A 28 23.70 14.78 0.10
CA GLN A 28 23.90 16.19 0.46
C GLN A 28 24.06 16.42 1.99
N VAL A 29 23.51 15.53 2.81
CA VAL A 29 23.67 15.60 4.27
C VAL A 29 24.76 14.65 4.80
N GLY A 30 25.64 14.16 3.91
CA GLY A 30 26.86 13.44 4.25
C GLY A 30 26.72 11.92 4.39
N HIS A 31 25.68 11.31 3.80
CA HIS A 31 25.53 9.86 3.76
C HIS A 31 26.06 9.27 2.45
N GLU A 32 26.49 8.02 2.49
CA GLU A 32 26.86 7.25 1.31
C GLU A 32 25.66 6.39 0.90
N VAL A 33 25.28 6.46 -0.38
CA VAL A 33 24.14 5.69 -0.89
C VAL A 33 24.62 4.65 -1.90
N TYR A 34 24.34 3.39 -1.62
CA TYR A 34 24.70 2.23 -2.41
C TYR A 34 23.46 1.61 -3.04
N ILE A 35 23.44 1.54 -4.36
CA ILE A 35 22.29 1.02 -5.13
C ILE A 35 22.69 -0.25 -5.83
N GLN A 36 21.88 -1.29 -5.74
CA GLN A 36 22.10 -2.47 -6.58
C GLN A 36 21.83 -2.12 -8.04
N LYS A 37 22.70 -2.53 -8.95
CA LYS A 37 22.52 -2.34 -10.40
C LYS A 37 21.14 -2.84 -10.85
N LYS A 38 20.47 -2.04 -11.69
CA LYS A 38 19.14 -2.29 -12.24
C LYS A 38 18.02 -2.30 -11.18
N ALA A 39 18.26 -1.77 -9.96
CA ALA A 39 17.22 -1.73 -8.93
C ALA A 39 16.03 -0.84 -9.35
N GLY A 40 16.29 0.29 -10.02
CA GLY A 40 15.27 1.21 -10.50
C GLY A 40 14.69 0.91 -11.88
N LEU A 41 15.30 -0.03 -12.63
CA LEU A 41 15.01 -0.22 -14.06
C LEU A 41 13.52 -0.45 -14.37
N LEU A 42 12.86 -1.29 -13.60
CA LEU A 42 11.43 -1.58 -13.79
C LEU A 42 10.50 -0.43 -13.35
N SER A 43 11.03 0.52 -12.59
CA SER A 43 10.36 1.80 -12.27
C SER A 43 10.65 2.90 -13.30
N GLY A 44 11.41 2.59 -14.36
CA GLY A 44 11.82 3.56 -15.38
C GLY A 44 12.96 4.48 -14.94
N ILE A 45 13.76 4.06 -13.96
CA ILE A 45 14.93 4.80 -13.45
C ILE A 45 16.19 4.01 -13.82
N LEU A 46 17.09 4.64 -14.55
CA LEU A 46 18.33 4.03 -15.03
C LEU A 46 19.46 4.12 -13.99
N ASP A 47 20.43 3.22 -14.10
CA ASP A 47 21.59 3.18 -13.22
C ASP A 47 22.40 4.48 -13.33
N GLU A 48 22.52 5.05 -14.54
CA GLU A 48 23.22 6.32 -14.82
C GLU A 48 22.61 7.52 -14.09
N GLU A 49 21.30 7.48 -13.82
CA GLU A 49 20.62 8.56 -13.06
C GLU A 49 21.02 8.53 -11.59
N TYR A 50 21.28 7.34 -11.03
CA TYR A 50 21.82 7.21 -9.67
C TYR A 50 23.30 7.60 -9.60
N GLU A 51 24.11 7.18 -10.58
CA GLU A 51 25.53 7.57 -10.66
C GLU A 51 25.68 9.09 -10.79
N ALA A 52 24.86 9.73 -11.62
CA ALA A 52 24.89 11.18 -11.84
C ALA A 52 24.66 12.01 -10.55
N VAL A 53 23.98 11.46 -9.56
CA VAL A 53 23.75 12.12 -8.27
C VAL A 53 24.74 11.68 -7.17
N GLY A 54 25.71 10.81 -7.51
CA GLY A 54 26.78 10.40 -6.61
C GLY A 54 26.53 9.09 -5.86
N CYS A 55 25.55 8.28 -6.27
CA CYS A 55 25.38 6.93 -5.73
C CYS A 55 26.48 5.99 -6.20
N ILE A 56 26.76 4.98 -5.39
CA ILE A 56 27.70 3.91 -5.70
C ILE A 56 26.90 2.69 -6.13
N LEU A 57 27.12 2.23 -7.37
CA LEU A 57 26.45 1.03 -7.87
C LEU A 57 27.18 -0.23 -7.42
N LEU A 58 26.40 -1.24 -7.00
CA LEU A 58 26.89 -2.57 -6.61
C LEU A 58 26.27 -3.65 -7.50
N GLU A 59 27.03 -4.69 -7.78
CA GLU A 59 26.62 -5.73 -8.74
C GLU A 59 25.44 -6.56 -8.25
N ASP A 60 25.42 -6.92 -6.98
CA ASP A 60 24.45 -7.85 -6.44
C ASP A 60 23.93 -7.46 -5.06
N ILE A 61 22.86 -8.13 -4.64
CA ILE A 61 22.18 -7.90 -3.37
C ILE A 61 23.10 -8.20 -2.17
N LYS A 62 24.01 -9.18 -2.27
CA LYS A 62 24.93 -9.56 -1.19
C LYS A 62 25.89 -8.43 -0.88
N ALA A 63 26.42 -7.76 -1.92
CA ALA A 63 27.29 -6.60 -1.77
C ALA A 63 26.55 -5.44 -1.08
N VAL A 64 25.27 -5.21 -1.42
CA VAL A 64 24.46 -4.16 -0.78
C VAL A 64 24.27 -4.45 0.71
N TYR A 65 23.81 -5.64 1.08
CA TYR A 65 23.63 -6.01 2.49
C TYR A 65 24.96 -6.02 3.25
N ALA A 66 26.06 -6.41 2.57
CA ALA A 66 27.38 -6.47 3.20
C ALA A 66 27.93 -5.09 3.59
N ILE A 67 27.65 -4.03 2.84
CA ILE A 67 28.19 -2.68 3.10
C ILE A 67 27.26 -1.81 3.93
N ALA A 68 25.95 -1.97 3.78
CA ALA A 68 24.96 -1.06 4.35
C ALA A 68 24.80 -1.20 5.87
N GLU A 69 24.63 -0.04 6.53
CA GLU A 69 24.19 0.08 7.92
C GLU A 69 22.65 0.17 7.99
N MET A 70 22.05 0.80 6.96
CA MET A 70 20.60 0.88 6.78
C MET A 70 20.22 0.37 5.40
N ILE A 71 19.24 -0.52 5.35
CA ILE A 71 18.62 -1.00 4.11
C ILE A 71 17.27 -0.32 3.93
N ILE A 72 17.06 0.30 2.77
CA ILE A 72 15.77 0.85 2.36
C ILE A 72 15.19 -0.03 1.26
N LYS A 73 14.01 -0.59 1.50
CA LYS A 73 13.26 -1.45 0.56
C LYS A 73 11.83 -0.98 0.43
N VAL A 74 11.11 -1.59 -0.50
CA VAL A 74 9.65 -1.42 -0.61
C VAL A 74 8.92 -2.53 0.12
N LYS A 75 9.32 -3.80 -0.12
CA LYS A 75 8.68 -4.98 0.46
C LYS A 75 9.57 -5.64 1.50
N GLU A 76 8.93 -6.45 2.33
CA GLU A 76 9.60 -7.30 3.31
C GLU A 76 10.69 -8.15 2.65
N PRO A 77 11.78 -8.44 3.37
CA PRO A 77 12.76 -9.43 2.93
C PRO A 77 12.09 -10.79 2.73
N ILE A 78 12.53 -11.53 1.72
CA ILE A 78 12.14 -12.92 1.47
C ILE A 78 13.25 -13.89 1.87
N GLU A 79 12.99 -15.19 1.78
CA GLU A 79 13.88 -16.24 2.34
C GLU A 79 15.32 -16.16 1.85
N GLU A 80 15.52 -15.77 0.58
CA GLU A 80 16.84 -15.60 -0.03
C GLU A 80 17.62 -14.43 0.59
N GLU A 81 16.93 -13.47 1.19
CA GLU A 81 17.53 -12.29 1.81
C GLU A 81 17.88 -12.52 3.29
N TYR A 82 17.17 -13.42 3.99
CA TYR A 82 17.36 -13.61 5.44
C TYR A 82 18.82 -13.85 5.85
N PRO A 83 19.60 -14.70 5.15
CA PRO A 83 21.00 -14.94 5.51
C PRO A 83 21.94 -13.74 5.27
N LEU A 84 21.49 -12.72 4.54
CA LEU A 84 22.26 -11.52 4.22
C LEU A 84 22.13 -10.43 5.29
N ILE A 85 21.05 -10.50 6.08
CA ILE A 85 20.72 -9.49 7.09
C ILE A 85 21.66 -9.65 8.29
N LYS A 86 22.23 -8.53 8.75
CA LYS A 86 23.19 -8.52 9.84
C LYS A 86 22.56 -8.09 11.16
N GLU A 87 23.15 -8.54 12.23
CA GLU A 87 22.85 -8.02 13.57
C GLU A 87 23.06 -6.50 13.61
N ASN A 88 22.15 -5.78 14.26
CA ASN A 88 22.09 -4.31 14.35
C ASN A 88 21.91 -3.57 13.01
N GLN A 89 21.71 -4.24 11.91
CA GLN A 89 21.38 -3.59 10.62
C GLN A 89 19.97 -3.03 10.67
N LEU A 90 19.79 -1.76 10.31
CA LEU A 90 18.48 -1.12 10.25
C LEU A 90 17.79 -1.48 8.93
N LEU A 91 16.60 -2.06 9.01
CA LEU A 91 15.74 -2.32 7.85
C LEU A 91 14.54 -1.37 7.90
N PHE A 92 14.36 -0.56 6.87
CA PHE A 92 13.28 0.41 6.74
C PHE A 92 12.46 0.10 5.50
N THR A 93 11.29 -0.53 5.68
CA THR A 93 10.46 -1.10 4.61
C THR A 93 9.04 -1.42 5.11
N TYR A 94 8.12 -1.84 4.22
CA TYR A 94 6.92 -2.56 4.62
C TYR A 94 7.27 -3.98 5.03
N PHE A 95 6.80 -4.43 6.17
CA PHE A 95 7.03 -5.80 6.66
C PHE A 95 5.77 -6.65 6.68
N HIS A 96 4.65 -6.09 7.08
CA HIS A 96 3.40 -6.84 7.29
C HIS A 96 3.59 -8.08 8.19
N PHE A 97 4.37 -7.95 9.27
CA PHE A 97 4.77 -9.04 10.15
C PHE A 97 3.62 -9.94 10.60
N ALA A 98 2.47 -9.36 10.97
CA ALA A 98 1.31 -10.12 11.42
C ALA A 98 0.75 -11.10 10.36
N SER A 99 1.20 -11.03 9.12
CA SER A 99 0.79 -11.95 8.04
C SER A 99 1.73 -13.15 7.86
N SER A 100 2.93 -13.15 8.49
CA SER A 100 3.94 -14.18 8.28
C SER A 100 4.76 -14.46 9.54
N GLU A 101 4.45 -15.55 10.21
CA GLU A 101 5.22 -16.03 11.36
C GLU A 101 6.67 -16.32 10.99
N LYS A 102 6.92 -16.92 9.82
CA LYS A 102 8.25 -17.26 9.31
C LYS A 102 9.13 -16.01 9.15
N LEU A 103 8.59 -14.95 8.55
CA LEU A 103 9.31 -13.67 8.43
C LEU A 103 9.61 -13.08 9.83
N THR A 104 8.63 -13.09 10.72
CA THR A 104 8.79 -12.56 12.08
C THR A 104 9.91 -13.30 12.83
N GLN A 105 9.90 -14.63 12.81
CA GLN A 105 10.94 -15.45 13.42
C GLN A 105 12.33 -15.19 12.81
N ALA A 106 12.40 -15.09 11.47
CA ALA A 106 13.64 -14.81 10.77
C ALA A 106 14.23 -13.44 11.15
N MET A 107 13.39 -12.41 11.22
CA MET A 107 13.86 -11.07 11.62
C MET A 107 14.24 -11.00 13.09
N VAL A 108 13.54 -11.72 13.98
CA VAL A 108 13.96 -11.87 15.38
C VAL A 108 15.31 -12.57 15.45
N ALA A 109 15.51 -13.66 14.72
CA ALA A 109 16.76 -14.43 14.73
C ALA A 109 17.96 -13.65 14.15
N SER A 110 17.72 -12.74 13.20
CA SER A 110 18.78 -11.94 12.57
C SER A 110 19.42 -10.89 13.49
N GLY A 111 18.74 -10.50 14.56
CA GLY A 111 19.19 -9.39 15.44
C GLY A 111 19.11 -8.01 14.80
N ALA A 112 18.44 -7.88 13.66
CA ALA A 112 18.23 -6.60 12.97
C ALA A 112 17.29 -5.66 13.74
N ILE A 113 17.28 -4.40 13.30
CA ILE A 113 16.34 -3.38 13.74
C ILE A 113 15.34 -3.18 12.62
N CYS A 114 14.08 -3.60 12.84
CA CYS A 114 13.03 -3.54 11.85
C CYS A 114 12.07 -2.39 12.13
N LEU A 115 12.13 -1.36 11.29
CA LEU A 115 11.24 -0.21 11.34
C LEU A 115 10.28 -0.28 10.16
N ALA A 116 9.02 -0.60 10.48
CA ALA A 116 7.98 -0.88 9.51
C ALA A 116 7.27 0.40 9.05
N TYR A 117 7.18 0.63 7.75
CA TYR A 117 6.47 1.77 7.17
C TYR A 117 5.02 1.84 7.63
N GLU A 118 4.33 0.70 7.65
CA GLU A 118 2.91 0.60 7.96
C GLU A 118 2.55 0.85 9.42
N THR A 119 3.54 0.95 10.31
CA THR A 119 3.32 1.24 11.72
C THR A 119 3.88 2.60 12.17
N VAL A 120 4.57 3.34 11.29
CA VAL A 120 4.89 4.75 11.51
C VAL A 120 3.57 5.52 11.58
N GLU A 121 3.27 6.08 12.76
CA GLU A 121 1.99 6.74 13.02
C GLU A 121 2.18 8.15 13.61
N HIS A 122 1.60 9.14 12.95
CA HIS A 122 1.57 10.53 13.38
C HIS A 122 0.12 11.00 13.52
N GLU A 123 -0.28 11.43 14.71
CA GLU A 123 -1.64 11.93 15.01
C GLU A 123 -2.77 11.01 14.51
N GLY A 124 -2.64 9.70 14.73
CA GLY A 124 -3.61 8.70 14.31
C GLY A 124 -3.63 8.41 12.80
N ARG A 125 -2.68 8.96 12.03
CA ARG A 125 -2.51 8.70 10.60
C ARG A 125 -1.25 7.87 10.34
N LEU A 126 -1.26 7.09 9.28
CA LEU A 126 -0.14 6.27 8.83
C LEU A 126 0.52 6.91 7.59
N PRO A 127 1.40 7.92 7.76
CA PRO A 127 1.88 8.77 6.66
C PRO A 127 2.59 7.99 5.56
N LEU A 128 3.25 6.89 5.90
CA LEU A 128 3.98 6.08 4.92
C LEU A 128 3.08 5.06 4.19
N LEU A 129 1.87 4.80 4.70
CA LEU A 129 0.87 3.97 4.03
C LEU A 129 -0.03 4.79 3.09
N ILE A 130 -0.17 6.10 3.35
CA ILE A 130 -0.99 7.02 2.56
C ILE A 130 -0.70 6.94 1.06
N PRO A 131 0.56 7.07 0.56
CA PRO A 131 0.83 7.10 -0.88
C PRO A 131 0.35 5.85 -1.61
N MET A 132 0.52 4.69 -1.00
CA MET A 132 0.06 3.44 -1.62
C MET A 132 -1.46 3.30 -1.60
N SER A 133 -2.13 3.86 -0.59
CA SER A 133 -3.59 3.94 -0.56
C SER A 133 -4.14 4.89 -1.62
N GLU A 134 -3.46 6.00 -1.88
CA GLU A 134 -3.81 6.94 -2.96
C GLU A 134 -3.67 6.28 -4.34
N VAL A 135 -2.53 5.62 -4.59
CA VAL A 135 -2.31 4.89 -5.84
C VAL A 135 -3.34 3.78 -6.02
N ALA A 136 -3.60 2.97 -4.98
CA ALA A 136 -4.57 1.88 -5.06
C ALA A 136 -5.99 2.38 -5.35
N GLY A 137 -6.42 3.47 -4.71
CA GLY A 137 -7.73 4.09 -4.95
C GLY A 137 -7.89 4.58 -6.39
N ARG A 138 -6.89 5.27 -6.93
CA ARG A 138 -6.90 5.74 -8.32
C ARG A 138 -6.88 4.59 -9.31
N MET A 139 -6.07 3.58 -9.07
CA MET A 139 -6.03 2.36 -9.89
C MET A 139 -7.34 1.58 -9.85
N ALA A 140 -8.05 1.55 -8.71
CA ALA A 140 -9.33 0.86 -8.61
C ALA A 140 -10.34 1.40 -9.64
N THR A 141 -10.41 2.70 -9.82
CA THR A 141 -11.25 3.33 -10.85
C THR A 141 -10.74 3.02 -12.25
N GLN A 142 -9.43 3.14 -12.48
CA GLN A 142 -8.82 2.88 -13.81
C GLN A 142 -9.08 1.44 -14.26
N GLN A 143 -8.85 0.46 -13.39
CA GLN A 143 -9.11 -0.95 -13.69
C GLN A 143 -10.61 -1.23 -13.77
N GLY A 144 -11.41 -0.66 -12.88
CA GLY A 144 -12.86 -0.78 -12.94
C GLY A 144 -13.44 -0.30 -14.27
N ALA A 145 -12.99 0.85 -14.77
CA ALA A 145 -13.38 1.38 -16.06
C ALA A 145 -13.01 0.43 -17.23
N LYS A 146 -11.77 -0.11 -17.21
CA LYS A 146 -11.30 -1.07 -18.21
C LYS A 146 -12.18 -2.33 -18.25
N TYR A 147 -12.47 -2.90 -17.08
CA TYR A 147 -13.24 -4.15 -17.01
C TYR A 147 -14.76 -3.96 -17.24
N LEU A 148 -15.26 -2.73 -17.27
CA LEU A 148 -16.63 -2.44 -17.75
C LEU A 148 -16.77 -2.58 -19.25
N GLU A 149 -15.67 -2.59 -20.02
CA GLU A 149 -15.69 -2.77 -21.47
C GLU A 149 -16.19 -4.17 -21.85
N LYS A 150 -16.94 -4.26 -22.95
CA LYS A 150 -17.51 -5.53 -23.41
C LYS A 150 -16.48 -6.60 -23.77
N PRO A 151 -15.33 -6.30 -24.39
CA PRO A 151 -14.28 -7.29 -24.63
C PRO A 151 -13.70 -7.91 -23.37
N GLN A 152 -13.82 -7.23 -22.21
CA GLN A 152 -13.37 -7.73 -20.90
C GLN A 152 -14.46 -8.52 -20.16
N GLY A 153 -15.65 -8.69 -20.75
CA GLY A 153 -16.80 -9.34 -20.15
C GLY A 153 -17.74 -8.39 -19.40
N GLY A 154 -17.42 -7.10 -19.34
CA GLY A 154 -18.17 -6.09 -18.61
C GLY A 154 -19.52 -5.73 -19.19
N PHE A 155 -20.20 -4.80 -18.53
CA PHE A 155 -21.53 -4.31 -18.91
C PHE A 155 -21.53 -3.64 -20.31
N GLY A 156 -20.42 -3.08 -20.74
CA GLY A 156 -20.28 -2.35 -22.01
C GLY A 156 -20.68 -0.87 -21.89
N ILE A 157 -20.28 -0.20 -20.81
CA ILE A 157 -20.63 1.19 -20.50
C ILE A 157 -19.38 2.04 -20.25
N LEU A 158 -19.39 3.28 -20.72
CA LEU A 158 -18.40 4.30 -20.39
C LEU A 158 -18.77 4.97 -19.06
N LEU A 159 -17.79 5.22 -18.20
CA LEU A 159 -18.03 5.89 -16.92
C LEU A 159 -18.71 7.25 -17.09
N GLY A 160 -18.22 8.10 -18.00
CA GLY A 160 -18.76 9.44 -18.22
C GLY A 160 -19.98 9.52 -19.14
N GLY A 161 -20.42 8.40 -19.74
CA GLY A 161 -21.40 8.44 -20.80
C GLY A 161 -20.92 9.25 -22.02
N VAL A 162 -21.85 9.71 -22.84
CA VAL A 162 -21.60 10.64 -23.96
C VAL A 162 -22.85 11.51 -24.15
N THR A 163 -22.78 12.51 -25.06
CA THR A 163 -23.95 13.34 -25.38
C THR A 163 -25.18 12.48 -25.69
N GLY A 164 -26.25 12.67 -24.94
CA GLY A 164 -27.50 11.90 -25.05
C GLY A 164 -27.51 10.56 -24.29
N VAL A 165 -26.40 10.15 -23.68
CA VAL A 165 -26.29 8.91 -22.90
C VAL A 165 -25.84 9.23 -21.46
N LYS A 166 -26.57 8.73 -20.49
CA LYS A 166 -26.24 8.93 -19.06
C LYS A 166 -24.90 8.30 -18.68
N PRO A 167 -24.16 8.92 -17.75
CA PRO A 167 -22.97 8.33 -17.16
C PRO A 167 -23.29 7.06 -16.35
N ALA A 168 -22.27 6.26 -16.10
CA ALA A 168 -22.35 5.10 -15.24
C ALA A 168 -22.51 5.51 -13.75
N ASN A 169 -23.11 4.62 -12.98
CA ASN A 169 -23.15 4.75 -11.51
C ASN A 169 -21.99 3.96 -10.91
N VAL A 170 -21.24 4.62 -10.04
CA VAL A 170 -20.10 4.05 -9.32
C VAL A 170 -20.39 4.13 -7.82
N LEU A 171 -20.30 2.97 -7.14
CA LEU A 171 -20.41 2.88 -5.69
C LEU A 171 -19.02 2.68 -5.08
N VAL A 172 -18.62 3.56 -4.16
CA VAL A 172 -17.40 3.42 -3.37
C VAL A 172 -17.78 3.16 -1.91
N ILE A 173 -17.34 2.03 -1.34
CA ILE A 173 -17.62 1.66 0.04
C ILE A 173 -16.35 1.83 0.88
N GLY A 174 -16.39 2.78 1.80
CA GLY A 174 -15.28 3.26 2.61
C GLY A 174 -14.79 4.64 2.15
N GLY A 175 -14.94 5.64 3.01
CA GLY A 175 -14.53 7.03 2.74
C GLY A 175 -13.10 7.34 3.18
N GLY A 176 -12.24 6.34 3.41
CA GLY A 176 -10.82 6.50 3.71
C GLY A 176 -10.02 7.10 2.55
N ILE A 177 -8.69 7.04 2.62
CA ILE A 177 -7.82 7.61 1.58
C ILE A 177 -8.08 6.96 0.23
N ALA A 178 -8.01 5.62 0.15
CA ALA A 178 -8.23 4.90 -1.10
C ALA A 178 -9.63 5.16 -1.70
N GLY A 179 -10.69 5.16 -0.87
CA GLY A 179 -12.04 5.44 -1.34
C GLY A 179 -12.22 6.89 -1.81
N THR A 180 -11.61 7.83 -1.11
CA THR A 180 -11.59 9.23 -1.53
C THR A 180 -10.97 9.41 -2.91
N GLU A 181 -9.82 8.79 -3.14
CA GLU A 181 -9.13 8.88 -4.43
C GLU A 181 -9.87 8.11 -5.53
N ALA A 182 -10.45 6.95 -5.23
CA ALA A 182 -11.32 6.25 -6.17
C ALA A 182 -12.53 7.08 -6.60
N ALA A 183 -13.21 7.71 -5.64
CA ALA A 183 -14.37 8.57 -5.91
C ALA A 183 -13.99 9.80 -6.75
N LYS A 184 -12.86 10.47 -6.43
CA LYS A 184 -12.36 11.61 -7.22
C LYS A 184 -12.05 11.21 -8.66
N MET A 185 -11.40 10.07 -8.87
CA MET A 185 -11.07 9.59 -10.21
C MET A 185 -12.33 9.24 -11.00
N ALA A 186 -13.28 8.51 -10.40
CA ALA A 186 -14.53 8.17 -11.05
C ALA A 186 -15.35 9.43 -11.42
N ALA A 187 -15.41 10.39 -10.50
CA ALA A 187 -16.07 11.67 -10.75
C ALA A 187 -15.37 12.48 -11.85
N GLY A 188 -14.03 12.51 -11.84
CA GLY A 188 -13.22 13.15 -12.86
C GLY A 188 -13.40 12.54 -14.27
N MET A 189 -13.73 11.25 -14.33
CA MET A 189 -14.14 10.58 -15.58
C MET A 189 -15.62 10.82 -15.96
N GLY A 190 -16.36 11.61 -15.17
CA GLY A 190 -17.74 12.00 -15.43
C GLY A 190 -18.80 11.03 -14.91
N ALA A 191 -18.46 10.05 -14.09
CA ALA A 191 -19.44 9.13 -13.49
C ALA A 191 -20.34 9.79 -12.45
N ASN A 192 -21.51 9.22 -12.21
CA ASN A 192 -22.29 9.49 -11.00
C ASN A 192 -21.74 8.62 -9.86
N VAL A 193 -21.24 9.23 -8.79
CA VAL A 193 -20.55 8.50 -7.73
C VAL A 193 -21.33 8.58 -6.41
N THR A 194 -21.59 7.44 -5.80
CA THR A 194 -22.01 7.35 -4.39
C THR A 194 -20.82 6.88 -3.57
N ILE A 195 -20.39 7.67 -2.56
CA ILE A 195 -19.37 7.25 -1.60
C ILE A 195 -20.01 7.01 -0.25
N MET A 196 -19.74 5.82 0.33
CA MET A 196 -20.35 5.41 1.61
C MET A 196 -19.31 5.30 2.72
N ASP A 197 -19.66 5.83 3.90
CA ASP A 197 -18.92 5.64 5.15
C ASP A 197 -19.89 5.58 6.32
N ASN A 198 -19.51 4.93 7.42
CA ASN A 198 -20.31 4.89 8.65
C ASN A 198 -19.92 5.96 9.68
N ASN A 199 -19.00 6.86 9.33
CA ASN A 199 -18.59 7.99 10.14
C ASN A 199 -19.15 9.30 9.54
N LEU A 200 -20.11 9.93 10.24
CA LEU A 200 -20.73 11.18 9.78
C LEU A 200 -19.74 12.35 9.65
N GLU A 201 -18.75 12.45 10.53
CA GLU A 201 -17.74 13.51 10.43
C GLU A 201 -16.90 13.30 9.14
N ARG A 202 -16.60 12.05 8.81
CA ARG A 202 -15.93 11.74 7.55
C ARG A 202 -16.80 12.11 6.34
N LEU A 203 -18.09 11.81 6.37
CA LEU A 203 -19.02 12.18 5.30
C LEU A 203 -19.12 13.71 5.13
N ARG A 204 -19.17 14.49 6.23
CA ARG A 204 -19.11 15.97 6.17
C ARG A 204 -17.82 16.47 5.53
N ALA A 205 -16.69 15.88 5.91
CA ALA A 205 -15.40 16.23 5.30
C ALA A 205 -15.37 15.89 3.79
N LEU A 206 -15.96 14.76 3.40
CA LEU A 206 -16.06 14.36 1.99
C LEU A 206 -16.96 15.32 1.20
N GLU A 207 -18.10 15.72 1.73
CA GLU A 207 -19.02 16.69 1.11
C GLU A 207 -18.30 18.00 0.75
N ASN A 208 -17.40 18.46 1.62
CA ASN A 208 -16.66 19.71 1.38
C ASN A 208 -15.56 19.59 0.32
N ILE A 209 -15.05 18.41 0.02
CA ILE A 209 -13.89 18.21 -0.88
C ILE A 209 -14.22 17.49 -2.18
N MET A 210 -15.42 16.93 -2.30
CA MET A 210 -15.84 16.17 -3.48
C MET A 210 -16.53 17.08 -4.50
N PRO A 211 -16.40 16.77 -5.80
CA PRO A 211 -17.15 17.47 -6.85
C PRO A 211 -18.64 17.11 -6.80
N ALA A 212 -19.48 17.95 -7.46
CA ALA A 212 -20.94 17.87 -7.39
C ALA A 212 -21.57 16.55 -7.86
N ASN A 213 -20.85 15.75 -8.65
CA ASN A 213 -21.28 14.43 -9.10
C ASN A 213 -20.90 13.29 -8.13
N VAL A 214 -20.44 13.61 -6.92
CA VAL A 214 -20.21 12.67 -5.82
C VAL A 214 -21.20 12.94 -4.70
N THR A 215 -21.94 11.91 -4.29
CA THR A 215 -22.90 11.98 -3.18
C THR A 215 -22.39 11.15 -2.00
N PRO A 216 -22.00 11.76 -0.87
CA PRO A 216 -21.71 11.04 0.36
C PRO A 216 -22.98 10.47 0.99
N VAL A 217 -22.98 9.18 1.34
CA VAL A 217 -24.14 8.46 1.91
C VAL A 217 -23.71 7.67 3.15
N TYR A 218 -24.55 7.66 4.18
CA TYR A 218 -24.29 6.87 5.39
C TYR A 218 -24.40 5.37 5.10
N SER A 219 -23.34 4.61 5.43
CA SER A 219 -23.22 3.20 5.15
C SER A 219 -24.03 2.36 6.14
N THR A 220 -25.04 1.67 5.64
CA THR A 220 -25.74 0.58 6.35
C THR A 220 -25.85 -0.62 5.42
N PRO A 221 -26.03 -1.85 5.95
CA PRO A 221 -26.24 -3.03 5.10
C PRO A 221 -27.38 -2.86 4.10
N MET A 222 -28.50 -2.24 4.52
CA MET A 222 -29.65 -1.99 3.65
C MET A 222 -29.33 -0.94 2.57
N ALA A 223 -28.61 0.12 2.90
CA ALA A 223 -28.21 1.14 1.94
C ALA A 223 -27.27 0.56 0.88
N ILE A 224 -26.27 -0.24 1.29
CA ILE A 224 -25.38 -0.96 0.38
C ILE A 224 -26.19 -1.87 -0.54
N GLU A 225 -27.09 -2.67 0.01
CA GLU A 225 -27.92 -3.62 -0.76
C GLU A 225 -28.81 -2.90 -1.81
N LYS A 226 -29.27 -1.68 -1.52
CA LYS A 226 -30.04 -0.87 -2.46
C LYS A 226 -29.12 -0.33 -3.58
N GLU A 227 -27.96 0.21 -3.24
CA GLU A 227 -27.05 0.83 -4.22
C GLU A 227 -26.40 -0.18 -5.18
N VAL A 228 -26.08 -1.39 -4.74
CA VAL A 228 -25.47 -2.41 -5.60
C VAL A 228 -26.36 -2.81 -6.79
N GLN A 229 -27.69 -2.63 -6.68
CA GLN A 229 -28.63 -2.98 -7.74
C GLN A 229 -28.53 -2.07 -8.97
N HIS A 230 -28.02 -0.85 -8.79
CA HIS A 230 -27.96 0.18 -9.82
C HIS A 230 -26.52 0.59 -10.17
N SER A 231 -25.53 0.00 -9.52
CA SER A 231 -24.11 0.31 -9.71
C SER A 231 -23.50 -0.55 -10.81
N HIS A 232 -22.76 0.08 -11.72
CA HIS A 232 -22.01 -0.59 -12.76
C HIS A 232 -20.60 -0.97 -12.29
N LEU A 233 -20.02 -0.12 -11.42
CA LEU A 233 -18.72 -0.34 -10.77
C LEU A 233 -18.90 -0.19 -9.26
N ILE A 234 -18.37 -1.15 -8.50
CA ILE A 234 -18.39 -1.12 -7.03
C ILE A 234 -16.95 -1.29 -6.54
N ILE A 235 -16.47 -0.34 -5.75
CA ILE A 235 -15.10 -0.31 -5.23
C ILE A 235 -15.15 -0.42 -3.69
N GLY A 236 -14.60 -1.51 -3.17
CA GLY A 236 -14.48 -1.76 -1.73
C GLY A 236 -13.11 -1.33 -1.21
N THR A 237 -13.11 -0.39 -0.26
CA THR A 237 -11.86 0.18 0.29
C THR A 237 -11.81 0.17 1.81
N VAL A 238 -12.72 -0.56 2.47
CA VAL A 238 -12.76 -0.61 3.93
C VAL A 238 -11.65 -1.50 4.46
N LEU A 239 -10.74 -0.91 5.18
CA LEU A 239 -9.61 -1.55 5.82
C LEU A 239 -9.60 -1.17 7.30
N ILE A 240 -9.52 -2.17 8.17
CA ILE A 240 -9.36 -1.97 9.62
C ILE A 240 -7.93 -2.38 9.98
N PRO A 241 -7.05 -1.44 10.38
CA PRO A 241 -5.67 -1.75 10.72
C PRO A 241 -5.55 -2.86 11.76
N GLY A 242 -4.81 -3.93 11.45
CA GLY A 242 -4.60 -5.06 12.34
C GLY A 242 -5.78 -6.06 12.46
N SER A 243 -6.82 -5.92 11.62
CA SER A 243 -7.97 -6.83 11.61
C SER A 243 -8.36 -7.22 10.18
N LYS A 244 -9.09 -8.32 10.04
CA LYS A 244 -9.69 -8.67 8.74
C LYS A 244 -10.77 -7.66 8.36
N SER A 245 -10.82 -7.28 7.10
CA SER A 245 -11.86 -6.41 6.56
C SER A 245 -13.26 -7.01 6.72
N PRO A 246 -14.29 -6.22 7.08
CA PRO A 246 -15.66 -6.71 7.17
C PRO A 246 -16.20 -7.08 5.78
N LYS A 247 -17.03 -8.11 5.71
CA LYS A 247 -17.71 -8.52 4.46
C LYS A 247 -18.94 -7.66 4.21
N LEU A 248 -18.78 -6.60 3.42
CA LEU A 248 -19.82 -5.60 3.14
C LEU A 248 -20.72 -6.00 1.96
N ILE A 249 -20.17 -6.70 0.97
CA ILE A 249 -20.90 -7.29 -0.15
C ILE A 249 -21.00 -8.79 0.08
N THR A 250 -22.23 -9.29 0.27
CA THR A 250 -22.49 -10.71 0.51
C THR A 250 -22.71 -11.46 -0.80
N LYS A 251 -22.54 -12.78 -0.77
CA LYS A 251 -22.83 -13.67 -1.91
C LYS A 251 -24.30 -13.55 -2.40
N ALA A 252 -25.23 -13.25 -1.51
CA ALA A 252 -26.63 -13.04 -1.85
C ALA A 252 -26.85 -11.78 -2.70
N MET A 253 -26.10 -10.71 -2.43
CA MET A 253 -26.20 -9.45 -3.16
C MET A 253 -25.79 -9.57 -4.63
N LEU A 254 -24.90 -10.51 -5.00
CA LEU A 254 -24.49 -10.71 -6.40
C LEU A 254 -25.69 -10.99 -7.33
N SER A 255 -26.69 -11.70 -6.86
CA SER A 255 -27.89 -12.01 -7.66
C SER A 255 -28.81 -10.81 -7.87
N LYS A 256 -28.58 -9.71 -7.15
CA LYS A 256 -29.31 -8.43 -7.27
C LYS A 256 -28.60 -7.41 -8.17
N MET A 257 -27.33 -7.66 -8.50
CA MET A 257 -26.51 -6.80 -9.35
C MET A 257 -26.83 -7.02 -10.84
N MET A 258 -26.53 -6.01 -11.64
CA MET A 258 -26.60 -6.11 -13.10
C MET A 258 -25.49 -7.03 -13.60
N LYS A 259 -25.79 -7.88 -14.59
CA LYS A 259 -24.75 -8.71 -15.25
C LYS A 259 -23.69 -7.84 -15.89
N GLY A 260 -22.44 -8.20 -15.70
CA GLY A 260 -21.29 -7.41 -16.16
C GLY A 260 -20.89 -6.25 -15.25
N THR A 261 -21.50 -6.13 -14.06
CA THR A 261 -21.00 -5.25 -12.99
C THR A 261 -19.59 -5.66 -12.60
N VAL A 262 -18.75 -4.67 -12.31
CA VAL A 262 -17.36 -4.86 -11.87
C VAL A 262 -17.24 -4.56 -10.38
N LEU A 263 -16.69 -5.50 -9.63
CA LEU A 263 -16.30 -5.37 -8.22
C LEU A 263 -14.78 -5.22 -8.14
N VAL A 264 -14.29 -4.12 -7.57
CA VAL A 264 -12.86 -3.92 -7.29
C VAL A 264 -12.64 -3.95 -5.78
N ASP A 265 -11.93 -4.95 -5.29
CA ASP A 265 -11.66 -5.13 -3.87
C ASP A 265 -10.24 -4.65 -3.53
N VAL A 266 -10.12 -3.40 -3.10
CA VAL A 266 -8.84 -2.78 -2.74
C VAL A 266 -8.28 -3.34 -1.42
N ALA A 267 -9.15 -3.87 -0.56
CA ALA A 267 -8.78 -4.41 0.74
C ALA A 267 -8.40 -5.90 0.70
N ILE A 268 -8.20 -6.47 -0.49
CA ILE A 268 -7.97 -7.92 -0.68
C ILE A 268 -6.77 -8.45 0.11
N ASP A 269 -5.70 -7.66 0.25
CA ASP A 269 -4.50 -8.02 1.02
C ASP A 269 -4.81 -8.29 2.51
N GLN A 270 -5.95 -7.79 3.01
CA GLN A 270 -6.45 -8.02 4.38
C GLN A 270 -7.75 -8.82 4.39
N GLY A 271 -7.91 -9.73 3.44
CA GLY A 271 -9.03 -10.64 3.32
C GLY A 271 -10.22 -10.10 2.53
N GLY A 272 -10.19 -8.85 2.05
CA GLY A 272 -11.18 -8.25 1.18
C GLY A 272 -12.51 -7.85 1.83
N CYS A 273 -13.18 -6.86 1.24
CA CYS A 273 -14.49 -6.35 1.67
C CYS A 273 -15.67 -7.17 1.13
N PHE A 274 -15.45 -8.03 0.15
CA PHE A 274 -16.52 -8.80 -0.48
C PHE A 274 -16.41 -10.26 -0.10
N GLU A 275 -17.53 -10.90 0.23
CA GLU A 275 -17.57 -12.31 0.64
C GLU A 275 -17.04 -13.24 -0.47
N THR A 276 -17.23 -12.84 -1.72
CA THR A 276 -16.88 -13.64 -2.90
C THR A 276 -15.52 -13.27 -3.51
N SER A 277 -14.82 -12.26 -2.98
CA SER A 277 -13.48 -11.94 -3.42
C SER A 277 -12.48 -13.03 -3.09
N GLU A 278 -11.62 -13.33 -4.03
CA GLU A 278 -10.45 -14.20 -3.88
C GLU A 278 -9.24 -13.44 -4.41
N PRO A 279 -8.07 -13.55 -3.75
CA PRO A 279 -6.85 -12.89 -4.23
C PRO A 279 -6.51 -13.29 -5.66
N THR A 280 -6.23 -12.31 -6.50
CA THR A 280 -5.78 -12.49 -7.88
C THR A 280 -4.40 -11.85 -8.09
N THR A 281 -3.81 -12.07 -9.26
CA THR A 281 -2.49 -11.55 -9.61
C THR A 281 -2.57 -10.60 -10.80
N HIS A 282 -1.51 -9.85 -11.09
CA HIS A 282 -1.48 -8.98 -12.27
C HIS A 282 -1.56 -9.76 -13.60
N ASP A 283 -1.13 -11.03 -13.63
CA ASP A 283 -1.20 -11.88 -14.82
C ASP A 283 -2.62 -12.44 -15.05
N CYS A 284 -3.34 -12.76 -13.97
CA CYS A 284 -4.72 -13.24 -13.98
C CYS A 284 -5.58 -12.36 -13.08
N PRO A 285 -5.92 -11.11 -13.48
CA PRO A 285 -6.40 -10.08 -12.56
C PRO A 285 -7.86 -10.19 -12.18
N ILE A 286 -8.65 -10.98 -12.88
CA ILE A 286 -10.10 -11.10 -12.65
C ILE A 286 -10.55 -12.55 -12.48
N ILE A 287 -11.63 -12.69 -11.71
CA ILE A 287 -12.47 -13.89 -11.67
C ILE A 287 -13.92 -13.48 -11.94
N ILE A 288 -14.69 -14.36 -12.56
CA ILE A 288 -16.11 -14.11 -12.87
C ILE A 288 -16.97 -15.07 -12.03
N LYS A 289 -17.89 -14.50 -11.25
CA LYS A 289 -18.87 -15.26 -10.44
C LYS A 289 -20.26 -14.70 -10.69
N LYS A 290 -21.22 -15.56 -11.11
CA LYS A 290 -22.60 -15.15 -11.42
C LYS A 290 -22.69 -13.95 -12.39
N ASP A 291 -21.89 -13.97 -13.45
CA ASP A 291 -21.79 -12.86 -14.43
C ASP A 291 -21.31 -11.51 -13.83
N ILE A 292 -20.72 -11.52 -12.64
CA ILE A 292 -20.10 -10.36 -11.99
C ILE A 292 -18.58 -10.52 -12.03
N ILE A 293 -17.88 -9.48 -12.47
CA ILE A 293 -16.43 -9.47 -12.59
C ILE A 293 -15.84 -9.02 -11.25
N HIS A 294 -14.91 -9.80 -10.71
CA HIS A 294 -14.16 -9.45 -9.50
C HIS A 294 -12.71 -9.17 -9.89
N TYR A 295 -12.26 -7.94 -9.65
CA TYR A 295 -10.86 -7.54 -9.70
C TYR A 295 -10.36 -7.43 -8.26
N ALA A 296 -9.49 -8.34 -7.86
CA ALA A 296 -8.99 -8.43 -6.49
C ALA A 296 -7.48 -8.73 -6.47
N VAL A 297 -6.75 -7.94 -7.28
CA VAL A 297 -5.29 -8.08 -7.42
C VAL A 297 -4.61 -7.63 -6.15
N THR A 298 -3.79 -8.50 -5.58
CA THR A 298 -2.91 -8.15 -4.47
C THR A 298 -1.81 -7.17 -4.95
N ASN A 299 -1.40 -6.25 -4.07
CA ASN A 299 -0.36 -5.27 -4.39
C ASN A 299 -0.68 -4.41 -5.64
N MET A 300 -1.90 -3.89 -5.75
CA MET A 300 -2.30 -3.02 -6.87
C MET A 300 -1.27 -1.94 -7.23
N PRO A 301 -0.66 -1.21 -6.26
CA PRO A 301 0.34 -0.18 -6.56
C PRO A 301 1.58 -0.69 -7.28
N GLY A 302 1.89 -1.97 -7.22
CA GLY A 302 3.01 -2.60 -7.94
C GLY A 302 2.88 -2.55 -9.46
N ALA A 303 1.66 -2.42 -10.00
CA ALA A 303 1.43 -2.31 -11.45
C ALA A 303 1.81 -0.94 -12.04
N VAL A 304 2.00 0.07 -11.23
CA VAL A 304 2.43 1.42 -11.66
C VAL A 304 3.71 1.83 -10.89
N PRO A 305 4.80 1.08 -11.07
CA PRO A 305 5.98 1.19 -10.23
C PRO A 305 6.66 2.56 -10.29
N ASN A 306 6.63 3.23 -11.44
CA ASN A 306 7.16 4.60 -11.56
C ASN A 306 6.46 5.56 -10.60
N THR A 307 5.14 5.69 -10.71
CA THR A 307 4.33 6.55 -9.83
C THR A 307 4.48 6.15 -8.36
N SER A 308 4.41 4.86 -8.08
CA SER A 308 4.48 4.32 -6.72
C SER A 308 5.83 4.54 -6.05
N THR A 309 6.94 4.39 -6.79
CA THR A 309 8.29 4.64 -6.29
C THR A 309 8.48 6.11 -5.92
N ILE A 310 8.07 7.02 -6.81
CA ILE A 310 8.18 8.47 -6.55
C ILE A 310 7.33 8.86 -5.33
N ALA A 311 6.07 8.42 -5.29
CA ALA A 311 5.16 8.74 -4.20
C ALA A 311 5.66 8.19 -2.85
N LEU A 312 6.18 6.96 -2.84
CA LEU A 312 6.73 6.35 -1.64
C LEU A 312 7.99 7.06 -1.17
N THR A 313 8.96 7.32 -2.08
CA THR A 313 10.19 8.05 -1.72
C THR A 313 9.87 9.41 -1.12
N ASN A 314 8.94 10.16 -1.72
CA ASN A 314 8.55 11.48 -1.20
C ASN A 314 8.03 11.41 0.25
N ALA A 315 7.32 10.34 0.62
CA ALA A 315 6.81 10.16 1.97
C ALA A 315 7.88 9.64 2.94
N THR A 316 8.76 8.74 2.49
CA THR A 316 9.74 8.06 3.37
C THR A 316 11.01 8.87 3.59
N LEU A 317 11.36 9.78 2.66
CA LEU A 317 12.65 10.47 2.62
C LEU A 317 13.00 11.24 3.91
N THR A 318 12.05 11.98 4.46
CA THR A 318 12.28 12.75 5.70
C THR A 318 12.63 11.82 6.85
N TYR A 319 11.91 10.72 6.99
CA TYR A 319 12.16 9.71 8.02
C TYR A 319 13.47 8.96 7.79
N ALA A 320 13.77 8.59 6.54
CA ALA A 320 15.03 7.95 6.16
C ALA A 320 16.23 8.85 6.47
N THR A 321 16.13 10.15 6.16
CA THR A 321 17.16 11.14 6.46
C THR A 321 17.37 11.31 7.96
N GLU A 322 16.30 11.34 8.74
CA GLU A 322 16.36 11.42 10.20
C GLU A 322 17.04 10.19 10.81
N LEU A 323 16.64 8.99 10.37
CA LEU A 323 17.24 7.72 10.77
C LEU A 323 18.73 7.65 10.41
N ALA A 324 19.10 8.05 9.20
CA ALA A 324 20.48 8.04 8.73
C ALA A 324 21.36 9.02 9.51
N SER A 325 20.84 10.21 9.83
CA SER A 325 21.61 11.28 10.46
C SER A 325 21.76 11.11 11.98
N LYS A 326 20.74 10.60 12.66
CA LYS A 326 20.72 10.48 14.13
C LYS A 326 21.00 9.07 14.64
N GLY A 327 20.90 8.05 13.76
CA GLY A 327 20.77 6.65 14.15
C GLY A 327 19.38 6.34 14.68
N TRP A 328 18.95 5.08 14.57
CA TRP A 328 17.57 4.68 14.87
C TRP A 328 17.12 5.01 16.29
N LYS A 329 17.98 4.78 17.30
CA LYS A 329 17.59 4.96 18.71
C LYS A 329 17.29 6.43 19.01
N LYS A 330 18.21 7.34 18.66
CA LYS A 330 18.01 8.78 18.88
C LYS A 330 16.87 9.34 18.03
N ALA A 331 16.76 8.92 16.78
CA ALA A 331 15.64 9.34 15.91
C ALA A 331 14.29 8.94 16.53
N CYS A 332 14.15 7.73 17.05
CA CYS A 332 12.93 7.28 17.71
C CYS A 332 12.68 7.93 19.07
N GLN A 333 13.72 8.33 19.81
CA GLN A 333 13.56 9.10 21.05
C GLN A 333 13.02 10.51 20.79
N GLU A 334 13.44 11.14 19.70
CA GLU A 334 13.06 12.51 19.34
C GLU A 334 11.78 12.58 18.48
N ASN A 335 11.45 11.49 17.77
CA ASN A 335 10.29 11.41 16.87
C ASN A 335 9.37 10.23 17.24
N SER A 336 8.28 10.55 17.92
CA SER A 336 7.30 9.56 18.36
C SER A 336 6.64 8.77 17.23
N ALA A 337 6.57 9.33 16.01
CA ALA A 337 6.04 8.62 14.85
C ALA A 337 6.99 7.50 14.42
N LEU A 338 8.30 7.77 14.36
CA LEU A 338 9.33 6.75 14.10
C LEU A 338 9.36 5.68 15.19
N ALA A 339 9.22 6.09 16.45
CA ALA A 339 9.17 5.15 17.58
C ALA A 339 8.08 4.09 17.41
N LYS A 340 6.88 4.48 16.97
CA LYS A 340 5.79 3.56 16.66
C LYS A 340 6.08 2.65 15.46
N GLY A 341 7.01 3.05 14.59
CA GLY A 341 7.49 2.24 13.47
C GLY A 341 8.34 1.04 13.88
N LEU A 342 8.95 1.05 15.09
CA LEU A 342 9.77 -0.05 15.57
C LEU A 342 8.92 -1.29 15.85
N ASN A 343 9.20 -2.38 15.16
CA ASN A 343 8.50 -3.66 15.34
C ASN A 343 9.38 -4.71 16.00
N ILE A 344 10.65 -4.82 15.58
CA ILE A 344 11.63 -5.75 16.13
C ILE A 344 12.93 -4.98 16.35
N VAL A 345 13.57 -5.20 17.50
CA VAL A 345 14.86 -4.61 17.86
C VAL A 345 15.72 -5.65 18.56
N ASN A 346 16.88 -5.98 17.99
CA ASN A 346 17.88 -6.85 18.61
C ASN A 346 17.27 -8.12 19.24
N ASN A 347 16.68 -8.97 18.40
CA ASN A 347 16.03 -10.24 18.75
C ASN A 347 14.73 -10.12 19.59
N LYS A 348 14.19 -8.92 19.77
CA LYS A 348 12.99 -8.68 20.61
C LYS A 348 11.87 -8.03 19.81
N ILE A 349 10.66 -8.54 19.98
CA ILE A 349 9.47 -7.92 19.39
C ILE A 349 9.04 -6.78 20.32
N VAL A 350 8.84 -5.59 19.75
CA VAL A 350 8.43 -4.38 20.50
C VAL A 350 7.04 -3.89 20.12
N TYR A 351 6.50 -4.32 18.97
CA TYR A 351 5.16 -3.98 18.55
C TYR A 351 4.16 -5.05 18.98
N SER A 352 3.26 -4.71 19.92
CA SER A 352 2.38 -5.69 20.59
C SER A 352 1.51 -6.49 19.61
N LYS A 353 0.97 -5.85 18.56
CA LYS A 353 0.11 -6.54 17.60
C LYS A 353 0.83 -7.64 16.81
N VAL A 354 2.15 -7.52 16.62
CA VAL A 354 2.96 -8.59 16.00
C VAL A 354 3.12 -9.76 16.98
N ALA A 355 3.38 -9.45 18.25
CA ALA A 355 3.47 -10.49 19.30
C ALA A 355 2.14 -11.22 19.50
N GLU A 356 1.03 -10.47 19.57
CA GLU A 356 -0.33 -11.01 19.71
C GLU A 356 -0.72 -11.95 18.55
N ALA A 357 -0.31 -11.61 17.32
CA ALA A 357 -0.66 -12.40 16.13
C ALA A 357 -0.17 -13.85 16.19
N PHE A 358 0.97 -14.10 16.89
CA PHE A 358 1.63 -15.41 16.97
C PHE A 358 1.86 -15.89 18.40
N ASN A 359 1.31 -15.18 19.38
CA ASN A 359 1.49 -15.47 20.80
C ASN A 359 2.97 -15.47 21.25
N PHE A 360 3.74 -14.48 20.75
CA PHE A 360 5.13 -14.25 21.14
C PHE A 360 5.21 -13.28 22.34
N GLU A 361 6.33 -13.34 23.07
CA GLU A 361 6.64 -12.31 24.06
C GLU A 361 6.96 -10.98 23.38
N ASN A 362 6.51 -9.87 23.97
CA ASN A 362 6.91 -8.54 23.55
C ASN A 362 7.54 -7.75 24.70
N ILE A 363 8.41 -6.83 24.34
CA ILE A 363 9.04 -5.90 25.27
C ILE A 363 8.49 -4.50 25.01
N SER A 364 8.30 -3.73 26.09
CA SER A 364 7.79 -2.38 25.93
C SER A 364 8.77 -1.50 25.16
N LEU A 365 8.24 -0.71 24.22
CA LEU A 365 9.02 0.26 23.46
C LEU A 365 9.81 1.22 24.37
N ALA A 366 9.23 1.62 25.49
CA ALA A 366 9.87 2.49 26.47
C ALA A 366 11.16 1.88 27.03
N SER A 367 11.19 0.56 27.30
CA SER A 367 12.41 -0.11 27.82
C SER A 367 13.53 -0.22 26.77
N ILE A 368 13.19 -0.20 25.48
CA ILE A 368 14.17 -0.23 24.37
C ILE A 368 14.76 1.16 24.14
N LEU A 369 13.95 2.20 24.29
CA LEU A 369 14.37 3.58 24.04
C LEU A 369 15.05 4.23 25.25
N ALA A 370 14.85 3.71 26.43
CA ALA A 370 15.61 4.13 27.63
C ALA A 370 17.11 3.79 27.44
#